data_9229c21b0d68a9266fe161f8e18f5bd7
#
_entry.id   9229c21b0d68a9266fe161f8e18f5bd7
#
_cell.length_a   1.000
_cell.length_b   1.000
_cell.length_c   1.000
_cell.angle_alpha   90.00
_cell.angle_beta   90.00
_cell.angle_gamma   90.00
#
_symmetry.space_group_name_H-M   'P 1'
#
loop_
_entity.id
_entity.type
_entity.pdbx_description
1 polymer ?
#
loop_
_entity_poly.entity_id
_entity_poly.type
_entity_poly.pdbx_seq_one_letter_code
_entity_poly.pdbx_strand_id
1 'polypeptide(L)'
;MAQIVSTTPAILQENSKNVVLTYHADQGNKGLMGLSSSAEVYAHIGVITNNSSGSGDWKYGPSKWGDNADKYKLSYVSANTWALNIGDIRTYFGITDATETVKQIAIVFRTGDCAKEGKTAAGGDIFVDVHPAGFQMQSTTSAESNILTPTTNSVTFNVATTEDATLEILINNTVAKSATGTTLSYTHTFSSLGDYEVVARATKGSTVLSK
;
A
#
# COMPACT_ATOMS: atom_id res chain seq x y z
N MET A 1 0.12 -11.81 0.01
CA MET A 1 1.44 -11.42 0.59
C MET A 1 1.28 -10.21 1.49
N ALA A 2 1.97 -10.16 2.61
CA ALA A 2 2.03 -8.95 3.40
C ALA A 2 2.76 -7.86 2.59
N GLN A 3 2.25 -6.63 2.63
CA GLN A 3 2.81 -5.51 1.89
C GLN A 3 4.09 -5.00 2.57
N ILE A 4 5.07 -4.57 1.78
CA ILE A 4 6.28 -3.90 2.31
C ILE A 4 5.91 -2.55 2.91
N VAL A 5 4.98 -1.85 2.27
CA VAL A 5 4.43 -0.57 2.74
C VAL A 5 2.91 -0.66 2.73
N SER A 6 2.30 -0.41 3.87
CA SER A 6 0.86 -0.14 3.97
C SER A 6 0.61 1.35 4.14
N THR A 7 -0.59 1.80 3.81
CA THR A 7 -0.92 3.22 3.80
C THR A 7 -2.18 3.52 4.59
N THR A 8 -2.23 4.72 5.15
CA THR A 8 -3.45 5.31 5.68
C THR A 8 -3.66 6.65 4.95
N PRO A 9 -4.77 6.85 4.23
CA PRO A 9 -5.83 5.87 3.92
C PRO A 9 -5.31 4.69 3.10
N ALA A 10 -6.04 3.56 3.09
CA ALA A 10 -5.63 2.32 2.40
C ALA A 10 -5.49 2.50 0.88
N ILE A 11 -6.30 3.35 0.27
CA ILE A 11 -6.20 3.76 -1.13
C ILE A 11 -5.75 5.22 -1.15
N LEU A 12 -4.52 5.44 -1.61
CA LEU A 12 -4.01 6.80 -1.76
C LEU A 12 -4.60 7.44 -3.01
N GLN A 13 -5.06 8.67 -2.84
CA GLN A 13 -5.41 9.58 -3.92
C GLN A 13 -4.58 10.85 -3.79
N GLU A 14 -4.39 11.57 -4.88
CA GLU A 14 -3.57 12.78 -4.86
C GLU A 14 -4.07 13.85 -3.88
N ASN A 15 -5.38 13.86 -3.63
CA ASN A 15 -6.05 14.75 -2.67
C ASN A 15 -6.20 14.14 -1.26
N SER A 16 -5.64 12.96 -1.00
CA SER A 16 -5.65 12.34 0.32
C SER A 16 -4.98 13.22 1.35
N LYS A 17 -5.57 13.28 2.54
CA LYS A 17 -5.07 14.03 3.70
C LYS A 17 -4.62 13.08 4.80
N ASN A 18 -3.74 13.57 5.66
CA ASN A 18 -3.21 12.79 6.79
C ASN A 18 -2.60 11.45 6.36
N VAL A 19 -1.92 11.46 5.20
CA VAL A 19 -1.29 10.25 4.65
C VAL A 19 -0.16 9.81 5.56
N VAL A 20 -0.19 8.53 5.94
CA VAL A 20 0.88 7.86 6.66
C VAL A 20 1.31 6.64 5.84
N LEU A 21 2.61 6.49 5.62
CA LEU A 21 3.21 5.29 5.07
C LEU A 21 3.77 4.46 6.21
N THR A 22 3.34 3.21 6.33
CA THR A 22 3.85 2.26 7.33
C THR A 22 4.73 1.24 6.64
N TYR A 23 6.02 1.26 6.98
CA TYR A 23 7.01 0.32 6.47
C TYR A 23 7.10 -0.92 7.36
N HIS A 24 7.06 -2.09 6.74
CA HIS A 24 7.19 -3.41 7.36
C HIS A 24 8.56 -4.00 7.00
N ALA A 25 9.54 -3.84 7.89
CA ALA A 25 10.94 -4.21 7.65
C ALA A 25 11.16 -5.73 7.58
N ASP A 26 10.20 -6.53 8.03
CA ASP A 26 10.18 -8.00 7.90
C ASP A 26 9.67 -8.48 6.53
N GLN A 27 9.31 -7.53 5.65
CA GLN A 27 8.90 -7.78 4.27
C GLN A 27 9.99 -7.33 3.28
N GLY A 28 9.79 -7.64 2.01
CA GLY A 28 10.75 -7.29 0.96
C GLY A 28 12.09 -8.00 1.12
N ASN A 29 13.19 -7.26 0.95
CA ASN A 29 14.55 -7.78 1.10
C ASN A 29 14.96 -7.99 2.58
N LYS A 30 14.15 -7.54 3.53
CA LYS A 30 14.39 -7.63 4.99
C LYS A 30 15.68 -6.94 5.46
N GLY A 31 16.23 -6.02 4.68
CA GLY A 31 17.52 -5.38 4.97
C GLY A 31 17.54 -4.53 6.24
N LEU A 32 16.36 -4.07 6.71
CA LEU A 32 16.20 -3.33 7.96
C LEU A 32 15.50 -4.13 9.07
N MET A 33 15.28 -5.44 8.87
CA MET A 33 14.66 -6.29 9.88
C MET A 33 15.51 -6.39 11.13
N GLY A 34 14.88 -6.38 12.31
CA GLY A 34 15.54 -6.55 13.61
C GLY A 34 16.27 -5.30 14.12
N LEU A 35 16.09 -4.14 13.49
CA LEU A 35 16.62 -2.89 14.04
C LEU A 35 15.93 -2.55 15.37
N SER A 36 16.72 -1.98 16.30
CA SER A 36 16.20 -1.51 17.60
C SER A 36 15.28 -0.30 17.45
N SER A 37 14.45 -0.04 18.45
CA SER A 37 13.56 1.14 18.47
C SER A 37 14.32 2.48 18.47
N SER A 38 15.62 2.48 18.81
CA SER A 38 16.48 3.66 18.79
C SER A 38 17.21 3.85 17.46
N ALA A 39 17.07 2.92 16.50
CA ALA A 39 17.69 3.07 15.19
C ALA A 39 17.09 4.23 14.42
N GLU A 40 17.93 4.95 13.68
CA GLU A 40 17.49 6.01 12.80
C GLU A 40 17.21 5.46 11.41
N VAL A 41 15.93 5.46 11.02
CA VAL A 41 15.45 5.00 9.73
C VAL A 41 14.91 6.18 8.94
N TYR A 42 15.30 6.27 7.68
CA TYR A 42 14.92 7.34 6.76
C TYR A 42 14.37 6.76 5.46
N ALA A 43 13.54 7.54 4.79
CA ALA A 43 13.08 7.26 3.43
C ALA A 43 13.86 8.13 2.44
N HIS A 44 14.52 7.51 1.46
CA HIS A 44 14.85 8.18 0.22
C HIS A 44 13.59 8.08 -0.65
N ILE A 45 12.86 9.18 -0.82
CA ILE A 45 11.49 9.16 -1.31
C ILE A 45 11.25 10.27 -2.32
N GLY A 46 10.57 9.95 -3.41
CA GLY A 46 10.13 10.88 -4.44
C GLY A 46 8.80 10.42 -5.04
N VAL A 47 8.39 11.02 -6.12
CA VAL A 47 7.17 10.65 -6.84
C VAL A 47 7.43 10.39 -8.32
N ILE A 48 6.64 9.50 -8.88
CA ILE A 48 6.45 9.35 -10.32
C ILE A 48 5.20 10.13 -10.69
N THR A 49 5.34 11.01 -11.65
CA THR A 49 4.26 11.89 -12.12
C THR A 49 3.95 11.63 -13.60
N ASN A 50 2.95 12.35 -14.16
CA ASN A 50 2.71 12.35 -15.60
C ASN A 50 3.90 12.93 -16.40
N ASN A 51 4.82 13.68 -15.75
CA ASN A 51 6.02 14.26 -16.35
C ASN A 51 7.25 13.35 -16.21
N SER A 52 7.12 12.19 -15.55
CA SER A 52 8.22 11.22 -15.43
C SER A 52 8.33 10.37 -16.69
N SER A 53 9.56 10.20 -17.19
CA SER A 53 9.88 9.39 -18.39
C SER A 53 9.85 7.88 -18.13
N GLY A 54 9.86 7.46 -16.86
CA GLY A 54 9.82 6.06 -16.42
C GLY A 54 9.95 5.93 -14.91
N SER A 55 9.96 4.69 -14.43
CA SER A 55 10.02 4.39 -12.98
C SER A 55 11.30 4.82 -12.28
N GLY A 56 12.39 5.07 -13.03
CA GLY A 56 13.63 5.61 -12.49
C GLY A 56 13.69 7.14 -12.47
N ASP A 57 12.73 7.83 -13.07
CA ASP A 57 12.68 9.29 -13.14
C ASP A 57 11.85 9.88 -12.01
N TRP A 58 12.37 9.78 -10.80
CA TRP A 58 11.74 10.30 -9.60
C TRP A 58 11.80 11.83 -9.58
N LYS A 59 10.66 12.44 -9.30
CA LYS A 59 10.54 13.89 -9.12
C LYS A 59 10.42 14.23 -7.64
N TYR A 60 10.81 15.45 -7.29
CA TYR A 60 10.64 16.04 -5.94
C TYR A 60 11.27 15.24 -4.79
N GLY A 61 12.21 14.36 -5.09
CA GLY A 61 12.97 13.61 -4.08
C GLY A 61 14.08 14.45 -3.44
N PRO A 62 14.79 13.90 -2.43
CA PRO A 62 15.96 14.54 -1.85
C PRO A 62 17.06 14.71 -2.91
N SER A 63 17.79 15.83 -2.82
CA SER A 63 18.81 16.20 -3.81
C SER A 63 20.02 15.24 -3.83
N LYS A 64 20.19 14.45 -2.77
CA LYS A 64 21.30 13.50 -2.63
C LYS A 64 20.87 12.26 -1.86
N TRP A 65 21.54 11.15 -2.14
CA TRP A 65 21.47 9.97 -1.30
C TRP A 65 22.03 10.27 0.11
N GLY A 66 21.40 9.75 1.14
CA GLY A 66 21.84 9.99 2.52
C GLY A 66 21.34 11.30 3.14
N ASP A 67 20.37 11.97 2.53
CA ASP A 67 19.74 13.15 3.13
C ASP A 67 18.94 12.74 4.37
N ASN A 68 19.38 13.19 5.55
CA ASN A 68 18.78 12.89 6.86
C ASN A 68 17.91 14.04 7.38
N ALA A 69 17.30 14.83 6.50
CA ALA A 69 16.34 15.85 6.94
C ALA A 69 15.15 15.20 7.68
N ASP A 70 14.64 15.87 8.70
CA ASP A 70 13.59 15.35 9.59
C ASP A 70 12.33 14.90 8.85
N LYS A 71 11.98 15.57 7.74
CA LYS A 71 10.83 15.19 6.93
C LYS A 71 10.91 13.79 6.32
N TYR A 72 12.12 13.21 6.21
CA TYR A 72 12.36 11.86 5.70
C TYR A 72 12.52 10.81 6.80
N LYS A 73 12.58 11.24 8.07
CA LYS A 73 12.80 10.36 9.22
C LYS A 73 11.52 9.62 9.59
N LEU A 74 11.61 8.30 9.70
CA LEU A 74 10.52 7.46 10.16
C LEU A 74 10.50 7.40 11.68
N SER A 75 9.29 7.30 12.25
CA SER A 75 9.06 7.02 13.66
C SER A 75 8.91 5.50 13.87
N TYR A 76 9.53 4.97 14.91
CA TYR A 76 9.33 3.59 15.33
C TYR A 76 7.91 3.39 15.85
N VAL A 77 7.23 2.33 15.40
CA VAL A 77 5.86 1.97 15.84
C VAL A 77 5.90 0.71 16.70
N SER A 78 6.50 -0.35 16.18
CA SER A 78 6.67 -1.64 16.87
C SER A 78 7.80 -2.42 16.22
N ALA A 79 8.10 -3.64 16.70
CA ALA A 79 9.13 -4.49 16.10
C ALA A 79 8.93 -4.60 14.58
N ASN A 80 9.97 -4.28 13.82
CA ASN A 80 9.99 -4.26 12.35
C ASN A 80 8.98 -3.31 11.68
N THR A 81 8.38 -2.38 12.40
CA THR A 81 7.36 -1.48 11.88
C THR A 81 7.72 -0.02 12.15
N TRP A 82 7.73 0.77 11.09
CA TRP A 82 8.11 2.18 11.10
C TRP A 82 7.10 3.01 10.32
N ALA A 83 6.84 4.25 10.72
CA ALA A 83 5.87 5.13 10.09
C ALA A 83 6.51 6.42 9.59
N LEU A 84 6.13 6.85 8.40
CA LEU A 84 6.45 8.16 7.83
C LEU A 84 5.17 8.95 7.64
N ASN A 85 5.08 10.11 8.28
CA ASN A 85 3.94 11.02 8.10
C ASN A 85 4.18 11.89 6.86
N ILE A 86 3.37 11.66 5.82
CA ILE A 86 3.35 12.45 4.59
C ILE A 86 2.38 13.63 4.70
N GLY A 87 1.25 13.45 5.41
CA GLY A 87 0.21 14.46 5.47
C GLY A 87 -0.50 14.66 4.13
N ASP A 88 -0.30 15.80 3.50
CA ASP A 88 -0.78 16.11 2.14
C ASP A 88 0.33 15.82 1.13
N ILE A 89 0.07 14.97 0.14
CA ILE A 89 1.07 14.50 -0.83
C ILE A 89 1.70 15.68 -1.57
N ARG A 90 0.90 16.57 -2.14
CA ARG A 90 1.42 17.69 -2.94
C ARG A 90 2.25 18.65 -2.09
N THR A 91 1.78 18.95 -0.88
CA THR A 91 2.49 19.80 0.07
C THR A 91 3.82 19.19 0.51
N TYR A 92 3.82 17.90 0.85
CA TYR A 92 5.02 17.19 1.30
C TYR A 92 6.14 17.21 0.25
N PHE A 93 5.77 16.97 -1.00
CA PHE A 93 6.73 16.97 -2.11
C PHE A 93 6.98 18.37 -2.72
N GLY A 94 6.19 19.38 -2.36
CA GLY A 94 6.34 20.73 -2.90
C GLY A 94 5.86 20.87 -4.35
N ILE A 95 4.85 20.07 -4.75
CA ILE A 95 4.30 20.09 -6.10
C ILE A 95 3.33 21.27 -6.25
N THR A 96 3.73 22.28 -6.99
CA THR A 96 2.94 23.53 -7.18
C THR A 96 2.21 23.58 -8.53
N ASP A 97 2.69 22.85 -9.55
CA ASP A 97 2.04 22.79 -10.85
C ASP A 97 0.74 21.98 -10.78
N ALA A 98 -0.40 22.65 -10.96
CA ALA A 98 -1.72 22.03 -10.89
C ALA A 98 -1.99 21.02 -12.03
N THR A 99 -1.21 21.05 -13.11
CA THR A 99 -1.34 20.11 -14.24
C THR A 99 -0.51 18.84 -14.06
N GLU A 100 0.44 18.86 -13.11
CA GLU A 100 1.23 17.71 -12.78
C GLU A 100 0.48 16.79 -11.84
N THR A 101 0.33 15.52 -12.21
CA THR A 101 -0.39 14.50 -11.44
C THR A 101 0.55 13.44 -10.91
N VAL A 102 0.41 13.09 -9.63
CA VAL A 102 1.18 12.03 -8.99
C VAL A 102 0.56 10.67 -9.32
N LYS A 103 1.36 9.74 -9.81
CA LYS A 103 0.97 8.37 -10.14
C LYS A 103 1.42 7.36 -9.11
N GLN A 104 2.63 7.55 -8.57
CA GLN A 104 3.20 6.67 -7.56
C GLN A 104 4.11 7.45 -6.61
N ILE A 105 4.23 6.97 -5.39
CA ILE A 105 5.31 7.35 -4.47
C ILE A 105 6.39 6.28 -4.60
N ALA A 106 7.62 6.70 -4.88
CA ALA A 106 8.79 5.84 -5.06
C ALA A 106 9.70 5.93 -3.85
N ILE A 107 10.15 4.80 -3.29
CA ILE A 107 10.79 4.76 -1.96
C ILE A 107 11.90 3.72 -1.91
N VAL A 108 13.01 4.10 -1.25
CA VAL A 108 13.98 3.19 -0.64
C VAL A 108 14.12 3.57 0.83
N PHE A 109 13.92 2.64 1.74
CA PHE A 109 14.22 2.88 3.15
C PHE A 109 15.69 2.61 3.45
N ARG A 110 16.27 3.30 4.42
CA ARG A 110 17.67 3.13 4.78
C ARG A 110 17.96 3.52 6.23
N THR A 111 19.08 3.05 6.77
CA THR A 111 19.64 3.59 8.01
C THR A 111 20.22 4.99 7.79
N GLY A 112 20.39 5.76 8.85
CA GLY A 112 20.94 7.12 8.79
C GLY A 112 22.35 7.18 8.22
N ASP A 113 23.16 6.15 8.45
CA ASP A 113 24.52 5.96 7.91
C ASP A 113 24.56 5.36 6.49
N CYS A 114 23.39 5.04 5.92
CA CYS A 114 23.25 4.38 4.61
C CYS A 114 23.88 2.96 4.53
N ALA A 115 24.18 2.33 5.64
CA ALA A 115 24.81 1.00 5.66
C ALA A 115 23.84 -0.13 5.32
N LYS A 116 22.52 0.09 5.52
CA LYS A 116 21.47 -0.90 5.25
C LYS A 116 20.33 -0.25 4.49
N GLU A 117 19.68 -1.05 3.63
CA GLU A 117 18.56 -0.61 2.80
C GLU A 117 17.37 -1.57 2.87
N GLY A 118 16.15 -1.00 2.90
CA GLY A 118 14.88 -1.69 2.77
C GLY A 118 14.30 -1.49 1.39
N LYS A 119 14.21 -2.56 0.60
CA LYS A 119 13.79 -2.61 -0.81
C LYS A 119 12.81 -3.75 -1.07
N THR A 120 12.39 -3.92 -2.31
CA THR A 120 11.64 -5.12 -2.71
C THR A 120 12.49 -6.38 -2.52
N ALA A 121 11.87 -7.56 -2.51
CA ALA A 121 12.59 -8.83 -2.37
C ALA A 121 13.62 -9.06 -3.49
N ALA A 122 13.38 -8.49 -4.67
CA ALA A 122 14.32 -8.51 -5.80
C ALA A 122 15.41 -7.42 -5.73
N GLY A 123 15.42 -6.59 -4.67
CA GLY A 123 16.40 -5.51 -4.49
C GLY A 123 16.08 -4.22 -5.26
N GLY A 124 14.92 -4.14 -5.90
CA GLY A 124 14.44 -2.94 -6.57
C GLY A 124 13.74 -1.95 -5.63
N ASP A 125 13.40 -0.80 -6.16
CA ASP A 125 12.68 0.25 -5.46
C ASP A 125 11.26 -0.17 -5.13
N ILE A 126 10.67 0.46 -4.09
CA ILE A 126 9.30 0.22 -3.65
C ILE A 126 8.42 1.32 -4.25
N PHE A 127 7.31 0.92 -4.87
CA PHE A 127 6.33 1.85 -5.44
C PHE A 127 4.99 1.68 -4.75
N VAL A 128 4.37 2.80 -4.37
CA VAL A 128 3.03 2.88 -3.80
C VAL A 128 2.15 3.67 -4.76
N ASP A 129 1.09 3.04 -5.27
CA ASP A 129 0.21 3.67 -6.24
C ASP A 129 -0.59 4.82 -5.62
N VAL A 130 -0.73 5.91 -6.38
CA VAL A 130 -1.60 7.04 -6.09
C VAL A 130 -2.68 7.08 -7.17
N HIS A 131 -3.91 6.91 -6.74
CA HIS A 131 -5.06 6.80 -7.65
C HIS A 131 -5.65 8.17 -7.98
N PRO A 132 -6.32 8.31 -9.13
CA PRO A 132 -7.13 9.49 -9.42
C PRO A 132 -8.21 9.72 -8.35
N ALA A 133 -8.64 10.97 -8.20
CA ALA A 133 -9.76 11.30 -7.33
C ALA A 133 -11.06 10.60 -7.76
N GLY A 134 -11.96 10.33 -6.80
CA GLY A 134 -13.26 9.70 -7.02
C GLY A 134 -13.37 8.31 -6.37
N PHE A 135 -14.44 7.61 -6.71
CA PHE A 135 -14.72 6.30 -6.13
C PHE A 135 -13.76 5.24 -6.66
N GLN A 136 -12.93 4.69 -5.79
CA GLN A 136 -11.94 3.66 -6.09
C GLN A 136 -12.13 2.45 -5.18
N MET A 137 -11.73 1.28 -5.64
CA MET A 137 -11.75 0.03 -4.88
C MET A 137 -10.42 -0.70 -5.00
N GLN A 138 -9.96 -1.24 -3.87
CA GLN A 138 -8.85 -2.18 -3.78
C GLN A 138 -9.32 -3.46 -3.10
N SER A 139 -8.83 -4.60 -3.56
CA SER A 139 -9.03 -5.88 -2.88
C SER A 139 -7.71 -6.60 -2.69
N THR A 140 -7.58 -7.31 -1.57
CA THR A 140 -6.42 -8.16 -1.27
C THR A 140 -6.90 -9.49 -0.69
N THR A 141 -6.08 -10.52 -0.83
CA THR A 141 -6.33 -11.83 -0.25
C THR A 141 -5.13 -12.32 0.54
N SER A 142 -5.36 -13.09 1.60
CA SER A 142 -4.30 -13.70 2.40
C SER A 142 -3.61 -14.87 1.69
N ALA A 143 -4.22 -15.44 0.65
CA ALA A 143 -3.63 -16.51 -0.15
C ALA A 143 -2.97 -15.94 -1.40
N GLU A 144 -1.78 -16.45 -1.72
CA GLU A 144 -1.31 -16.40 -3.10
C GLU A 144 -2.28 -17.23 -3.96
N SER A 145 -2.58 -16.77 -5.18
CA SER A 145 -3.52 -17.42 -6.07
C SER A 145 -3.32 -18.95 -6.05
N ASN A 146 -4.37 -19.68 -5.73
CA ASN A 146 -4.64 -21.04 -6.18
C ASN A 146 -4.20 -22.23 -5.35
N ILE A 147 -3.91 -22.15 -4.04
CA ILE A 147 -3.60 -23.38 -3.32
C ILE A 147 -4.47 -23.51 -2.07
N LEU A 148 -5.64 -24.10 -2.24
CA LEU A 148 -6.36 -24.75 -1.16
C LEU A 148 -5.75 -26.13 -0.95
N THR A 149 -5.31 -26.41 0.27
CA THR A 149 -4.90 -27.75 0.70
C THR A 149 -5.86 -28.25 1.78
N PRO A 150 -5.95 -29.53 2.07
CA PRO A 150 -6.78 -30.03 3.16
C PRO A 150 -6.51 -29.40 4.52
N THR A 151 -5.31 -28.83 4.70
CA THR A 151 -4.86 -28.18 5.95
C THR A 151 -4.87 -26.65 5.88
N THR A 152 -5.01 -26.05 4.67
CA THR A 152 -5.03 -24.59 4.45
C THR A 152 -6.18 -24.23 3.52
N ASN A 153 -7.41 -24.35 4.04
CA ASN A 153 -8.63 -24.13 3.29
C ASN A 153 -9.36 -22.81 3.65
N SER A 154 -8.76 -22.01 4.53
CA SER A 154 -9.33 -20.71 4.92
C SER A 154 -8.57 -19.58 4.26
N VAL A 155 -9.31 -18.68 3.60
CA VAL A 155 -8.76 -17.51 2.90
C VAL A 155 -9.47 -16.26 3.40
N THR A 156 -8.68 -15.24 3.76
CA THR A 156 -9.20 -13.92 4.13
C THR A 156 -9.18 -12.99 2.92
N PHE A 157 -10.32 -12.42 2.62
CA PHE A 157 -10.52 -11.42 1.58
C PHE A 157 -10.75 -10.06 2.24
N ASN A 158 -10.05 -9.04 1.76
CA ASN A 158 -10.20 -7.68 2.23
C ASN A 158 -10.59 -6.79 1.06
N VAL A 159 -11.55 -5.90 1.28
CA VAL A 159 -11.98 -4.88 0.33
C VAL A 159 -11.86 -3.52 1.02
N ALA A 160 -11.32 -2.55 0.32
CA ALA A 160 -11.31 -1.15 0.74
C ALA A 160 -11.83 -0.28 -0.40
N THR A 161 -12.52 0.79 -0.05
CA THR A 161 -12.99 1.82 -0.98
C THR A 161 -12.65 3.22 -0.44
N THR A 162 -12.60 4.19 -1.34
CA THR A 162 -12.31 5.58 -0.99
C THR A 162 -13.51 6.30 -0.36
N GLU A 163 -14.70 5.75 -0.52
CA GLU A 163 -15.96 6.33 -0.05
C GLU A 163 -16.89 5.21 0.42
N ASP A 164 -17.87 5.55 1.27
CA ASP A 164 -18.87 4.58 1.75
C ASP A 164 -19.64 3.95 0.58
N ALA A 165 -19.72 2.62 0.60
CA ALA A 165 -20.33 1.80 -0.42
C ALA A 165 -20.94 0.53 0.18
N THR A 166 -21.79 -0.16 -0.56
CA THR A 166 -22.13 -1.55 -0.28
C THR A 166 -21.00 -2.42 -0.80
N LEU A 167 -20.32 -3.13 0.11
CA LEU A 167 -19.20 -4.01 -0.17
C LEU A 167 -19.64 -5.45 -0.07
N GLU A 168 -19.25 -6.29 -1.03
CA GLU A 168 -19.62 -7.68 -1.09
C GLU A 168 -18.44 -8.56 -1.50
N ILE A 169 -18.35 -9.73 -0.89
CA ILE A 169 -17.54 -10.84 -1.37
C ILE A 169 -18.49 -11.90 -1.91
N LEU A 170 -18.36 -12.23 -3.18
CA LEU A 170 -19.10 -13.28 -3.83
C LEU A 170 -18.18 -14.50 -4.05
N ILE A 171 -18.73 -15.70 -3.83
CA ILE A 171 -18.05 -16.97 -4.13
C ILE A 171 -18.99 -17.74 -5.06
N ASN A 172 -18.48 -18.11 -6.24
CA ASN A 172 -19.26 -18.75 -7.30
C ASN A 172 -20.58 -18.00 -7.54
N ASN A 173 -20.47 -16.68 -7.70
CA ASN A 173 -21.58 -15.76 -7.95
C ASN A 173 -22.65 -15.64 -6.83
N THR A 174 -22.37 -16.22 -5.65
CA THR A 174 -23.24 -16.12 -4.47
C THR A 174 -22.62 -15.20 -3.43
N VAL A 175 -23.40 -14.24 -2.89
CA VAL A 175 -22.91 -13.32 -1.86
C VAL A 175 -22.60 -14.11 -0.58
N ALA A 176 -21.32 -14.22 -0.24
CA ALA A 176 -20.82 -14.87 0.96
C ALA A 176 -20.77 -13.90 2.15
N LYS A 177 -20.50 -12.62 1.87
CA LYS A 177 -20.47 -11.55 2.88
C LYS A 177 -20.83 -10.21 2.26
N SER A 178 -21.59 -9.39 2.99
CA SER A 178 -21.90 -8.00 2.65
C SER A 178 -21.75 -7.10 3.87
N ALA A 179 -21.37 -5.84 3.63
CA ALA A 179 -21.32 -4.76 4.63
C ALA A 179 -21.46 -3.40 3.93
N THR A 180 -21.86 -2.36 4.68
CA THR A 180 -21.82 -0.98 4.22
C THR A 180 -20.71 -0.24 4.94
N GLY A 181 -19.93 0.55 4.21
CA GLY A 181 -18.80 1.33 4.72
C GLY A 181 -17.66 1.40 3.72
N THR A 182 -16.47 1.71 4.20
CA THR A 182 -15.25 1.82 3.37
C THR A 182 -14.36 0.59 3.41
N THR A 183 -14.64 -0.38 4.30
CA THR A 183 -13.83 -1.61 4.42
C THR A 183 -14.69 -2.83 4.73
N LEU A 184 -14.29 -3.97 4.18
CA LEU A 184 -14.87 -5.28 4.49
C LEU A 184 -13.72 -6.29 4.58
N SER A 185 -13.69 -7.04 5.69
CA SER A 185 -12.81 -8.21 5.84
C SER A 185 -13.66 -9.44 6.07
N TYR A 186 -13.39 -10.51 5.35
CA TYR A 186 -14.12 -11.76 5.46
C TYR A 186 -13.17 -12.95 5.27
N THR A 187 -13.21 -13.89 6.22
CA THR A 187 -12.50 -15.17 6.10
C THR A 187 -13.49 -16.25 5.71
N HIS A 188 -13.25 -16.89 4.58
CA HIS A 188 -14.02 -18.03 4.10
C HIS A 188 -13.23 -19.32 4.28
N THR A 189 -13.89 -20.37 4.80
CA THR A 189 -13.33 -21.72 4.88
C THR A 189 -14.00 -22.58 3.81
N PHE A 190 -13.22 -23.03 2.85
CA PHE A 190 -13.69 -23.88 1.75
C PHE A 190 -13.82 -25.33 2.24
N SER A 191 -14.97 -25.93 2.02
CA SER A 191 -15.27 -27.29 2.47
C SER A 191 -14.71 -28.40 1.58
N SER A 192 -14.31 -28.07 0.35
CA SER A 192 -13.74 -29.02 -0.60
C SER A 192 -12.65 -28.36 -1.45
N LEU A 193 -11.79 -29.19 -2.01
CA LEU A 193 -10.84 -28.75 -3.04
C LEU A 193 -11.59 -28.54 -4.36
N GLY A 194 -11.19 -27.54 -5.12
CA GLY A 194 -11.79 -27.18 -6.41
C GLY A 194 -11.45 -25.77 -6.83
N ASP A 195 -11.94 -25.38 -7.98
CA ASP A 195 -11.83 -24.02 -8.50
C ASP A 195 -13.02 -23.20 -7.99
N TYR A 196 -12.72 -22.04 -7.42
CA TYR A 196 -13.71 -21.10 -6.91
C TYR A 196 -13.49 -19.74 -7.57
N GLU A 197 -14.54 -19.21 -8.19
CA GLU A 197 -14.55 -17.82 -8.59
C GLU A 197 -14.84 -16.94 -7.37
N VAL A 198 -13.95 -16.01 -7.04
CA VAL A 198 -14.16 -15.05 -5.96
C VAL A 198 -14.15 -13.65 -6.53
N VAL A 199 -15.24 -12.91 -6.31
CA VAL A 199 -15.38 -11.53 -6.77
C VAL A 199 -15.59 -10.62 -5.56
N ALA A 200 -14.73 -9.62 -5.42
CA ALA A 200 -14.97 -8.47 -4.57
C ALA A 200 -15.77 -7.42 -5.35
N ARG A 201 -16.86 -6.94 -4.79
CA ARG A 201 -17.74 -5.94 -5.42
C ARG A 201 -18.01 -4.78 -4.47
N ALA A 202 -17.97 -3.57 -5.02
CA ALA A 202 -18.34 -2.35 -4.30
C ALA A 202 -19.36 -1.56 -5.12
N THR A 203 -20.50 -1.21 -4.51
CA THR A 203 -21.60 -0.49 -5.17
C THR A 203 -21.87 0.83 -4.44
N LYS A 204 -21.76 1.94 -5.16
CA LYS A 204 -22.11 3.29 -4.69
C LYS A 204 -23.05 3.97 -5.69
N GLY A 205 -24.31 4.14 -5.32
CA GLY A 205 -25.36 4.61 -6.25
C GLY A 205 -25.45 3.71 -7.49
N SER A 206 -25.24 4.28 -8.67
CA SER A 206 -25.22 3.53 -9.93
C SER A 206 -23.84 3.00 -10.31
N THR A 207 -22.79 3.34 -9.58
CA THR A 207 -21.42 2.90 -9.89
C THR A 207 -21.13 1.56 -9.20
N VAL A 208 -20.69 0.59 -9.99
CA VAL A 208 -20.28 -0.73 -9.52
C VAL A 208 -18.82 -0.96 -9.92
N LEU A 209 -17.98 -1.27 -8.94
CA LEU A 209 -16.61 -1.72 -9.14
C LEU A 209 -16.49 -3.18 -8.72
N SER A 210 -15.70 -3.97 -9.46
CA SER A 210 -15.45 -5.38 -9.14
C SER A 210 -14.01 -5.77 -9.49
N LYS A 211 -13.50 -6.71 -8.72
CA LYS A 211 -12.18 -7.32 -8.93
C LYS A 211 -12.22 -8.80 -8.55
#